data_4f4f57d27973803c4f0f729dbc877dd7
#
_entry.id   4f4f57d27973803c4f0f729dbc877dd7
#
_cell.length_a   1.000
_cell.length_b   1.000
_cell.length_c   1.000
_cell.angle_alpha   90.00
_cell.angle_beta   90.00
_cell.angle_gamma   90.00
#
_symmetry.space_group_name_H-M   'P 1'
#
loop_
_entity.id
_entity.type
_entity.pdbx_description
1 polymer ?
#
loop_
_entity_poly.entity_id
_entity_poly.type
_entity_poly.pdbx_seq_one_letter_code
_entity_poly.pdbx_strand_id
1 'polypeptide(L)'
;MLQLQNLKASVNDKSILNGLNLEIKSGEVHAIMGPNGSGKSTLANILSGKSGYDVSGSLKYEGKNLHEIPIEERAQKGIFLAFQYPLEIPGVNTTNFLKTSLNSIRKAKGEKELDTLNLLKLIKEKASELNIDEKFLSRQLNVGFSGGEKKKNEILQMK
;
A
#
# COMPACT_ATOMS: atom_id res chain seq x y z
N MET A 1 4.51 -7.24 12.83
CA MET A 1 4.85 -8.61 12.39
C MET A 1 3.68 -9.20 11.60
N LEU A 2 3.96 -9.83 10.45
CA LEU A 2 2.97 -10.49 9.59
C LEU A 2 3.11 -12.01 9.72
N GLN A 3 2.01 -12.72 9.92
CA GLN A 3 1.98 -14.18 10.05
C GLN A 3 0.87 -14.78 9.19
N LEU A 4 1.24 -15.74 8.36
CA LEU A 4 0.35 -16.53 7.52
C LEU A 4 0.50 -18.00 7.91
N GLN A 5 -0.62 -18.68 8.16
CA GLN A 5 -0.60 -20.12 8.46
C GLN A 5 -1.67 -20.81 7.62
N ASN A 6 -1.23 -21.75 6.82
CA ASN A 6 -2.08 -22.54 5.92
C ASN A 6 -3.01 -21.66 5.08
N LEU A 7 -2.50 -20.49 4.60
CA LEU A 7 -3.30 -19.54 3.84
C LEU A 7 -3.65 -20.13 2.48
N LYS A 8 -4.94 -20.25 2.21
CA LYS A 8 -5.50 -20.70 0.93
C LYS A 8 -6.32 -19.59 0.32
N ALA A 9 -6.32 -19.49 -0.99
CA ALA A 9 -7.14 -18.52 -1.70
C ALA A 9 -7.62 -19.07 -3.04
N SER A 10 -8.87 -18.77 -3.38
CA SER A 10 -9.49 -19.09 -4.66
C SER A 10 -10.23 -17.90 -5.27
N VAL A 11 -10.44 -17.96 -6.58
CA VAL A 11 -11.26 -17.02 -7.35
C VAL A 11 -12.08 -17.87 -8.33
N ASN A 12 -13.40 -17.71 -8.33
CA ASN A 12 -14.32 -18.49 -9.19
C ASN A 12 -14.00 -20.00 -9.11
N ASP A 13 -13.92 -20.55 -7.92
CA ASP A 13 -13.61 -21.96 -7.60
C ASP A 13 -12.21 -22.44 -8.06
N LYS A 14 -11.41 -21.56 -8.64
CA LYS A 14 -10.03 -21.88 -9.00
C LYS A 14 -9.09 -21.58 -7.87
N SER A 15 -8.47 -22.61 -7.31
CA SER A 15 -7.46 -22.47 -6.26
C SER A 15 -6.19 -21.79 -6.79
N ILE A 16 -5.68 -20.81 -6.05
CA ILE A 16 -4.49 -20.02 -6.40
C ILE A 16 -3.41 -20.17 -5.31
N LEU A 17 -3.81 -20.04 -4.04
CA LEU A 17 -2.90 -20.29 -2.90
C LEU A 17 -3.33 -21.56 -2.21
N ASN A 18 -2.36 -22.48 -1.98
CA ASN A 18 -2.61 -23.83 -1.55
C ASN A 18 -1.96 -24.17 -0.20
N GLY A 19 -2.16 -23.29 0.79
CA GLY A 19 -1.64 -23.52 2.15
C GLY A 19 -0.29 -22.85 2.39
N LEU A 20 -0.17 -21.58 2.02
CA LEU A 20 1.04 -20.78 2.24
C LEU A 20 1.28 -20.53 3.73
N ASN A 21 2.52 -20.77 4.16
CA ASN A 21 3.00 -20.41 5.49
C ASN A 21 4.12 -19.37 5.32
N LEU A 22 4.04 -18.24 6.04
CA LEU A 22 5.02 -17.19 5.99
C LEU A 22 4.99 -16.41 7.31
N GLU A 23 6.16 -16.10 7.83
CA GLU A 23 6.31 -15.19 8.96
C GLU A 23 7.33 -14.13 8.59
N ILE A 24 6.95 -12.83 8.78
CA ILE A 24 7.83 -11.69 8.55
C ILE A 24 7.90 -10.88 9.84
N LYS A 25 9.09 -10.73 10.37
CA LYS A 25 9.36 -9.92 11.58
C LYS A 25 9.63 -8.47 11.20
N SER A 26 9.60 -7.60 12.21
CA SER A 26 9.96 -6.20 12.00
C SER A 26 11.40 -6.06 11.51
N GLY A 27 11.64 -5.21 10.50
CA GLY A 27 12.94 -4.98 9.90
C GLY A 27 13.41 -6.03 8.88
N GLU A 28 12.64 -7.10 8.66
CA GLU A 28 12.99 -8.11 7.64
C GLU A 28 12.49 -7.71 6.25
N VAL A 29 13.26 -8.11 5.24
CA VAL A 29 12.89 -8.00 3.82
C VAL A 29 12.75 -9.40 3.25
N HIS A 30 11.57 -9.74 2.76
CA HIS A 30 11.27 -11.03 2.16
C HIS A 30 11.01 -10.89 0.65
N ALA A 31 11.79 -11.60 -0.16
CA ALA A 31 11.56 -11.70 -1.60
C ALA A 31 10.69 -12.91 -1.92
N ILE A 32 9.49 -12.68 -2.47
CA ILE A 32 8.58 -13.74 -2.91
C ILE A 32 8.78 -13.97 -4.41
N MET A 33 9.33 -15.12 -4.76
CA MET A 33 9.66 -15.48 -6.13
C MET A 33 8.83 -16.66 -6.62
N GLY A 34 8.69 -16.78 -7.94
CA GLY A 34 7.97 -17.87 -8.59
C GLY A 34 7.55 -17.51 -10.01
N PRO A 35 7.14 -18.49 -10.82
CA PRO A 35 6.70 -18.28 -12.20
C PRO A 35 5.45 -17.41 -12.29
N ASN A 36 5.09 -16.99 -13.51
CA ASN A 36 3.83 -16.29 -13.74
C ASN A 36 2.66 -17.21 -13.40
N GLY A 37 1.65 -16.65 -12.73
CA GLY A 37 0.49 -17.41 -12.26
C GLY A 37 0.67 -18.14 -10.92
N SER A 38 1.84 -18.06 -10.26
CA SER A 38 2.07 -18.72 -8.96
C SER A 38 1.38 -18.05 -7.75
N GLY A 39 0.58 -17.00 -7.95
CA GLY A 39 -0.17 -16.37 -6.86
C GLY A 39 0.52 -15.19 -6.16
N LYS A 40 1.69 -14.72 -6.62
CA LYS A 40 2.41 -13.59 -5.99
C LYS A 40 1.55 -12.33 -5.86
N SER A 41 0.92 -11.91 -6.97
CA SER A 41 0.03 -10.75 -6.97
C SER A 41 -1.26 -11.00 -6.19
N THR A 42 -1.74 -12.24 -6.17
CA THR A 42 -2.90 -12.64 -5.36
C THR A 42 -2.60 -12.47 -3.88
N LEU A 43 -1.43 -12.91 -3.42
CA LEU A 43 -1.02 -12.71 -2.03
C LEU A 43 -0.97 -11.21 -1.68
N ALA A 44 -0.34 -10.39 -2.51
CA ALA A 44 -0.26 -8.94 -2.29
C ALA A 44 -1.67 -8.28 -2.22
N ASN A 45 -2.57 -8.68 -3.13
CA ASN A 45 -3.96 -8.22 -3.13
C ASN A 45 -4.72 -8.63 -1.86
N ILE A 46 -4.57 -9.86 -1.39
CA ILE A 46 -5.22 -10.35 -0.16
C ILE A 46 -4.70 -9.57 1.06
N LEU A 47 -3.40 -9.36 1.15
CA LEU A 47 -2.80 -8.58 2.24
C LEU A 47 -3.30 -7.15 2.27
N SER A 48 -3.45 -6.52 1.12
CA SER A 48 -4.00 -5.16 1.01
C SER A 48 -5.52 -5.10 1.22
N GLY A 49 -6.24 -6.23 1.21
CA GLY A 49 -7.68 -6.30 1.45
C GLY A 49 -8.55 -6.21 0.20
N LYS A 50 -7.98 -6.41 -0.99
CA LYS A 50 -8.76 -6.42 -2.23
C LYS A 50 -9.81 -7.53 -2.17
N SER A 51 -11.05 -7.19 -2.48
CA SER A 51 -12.18 -8.12 -2.55
C SER A 51 -12.11 -9.08 -3.76
N GLY A 52 -12.98 -10.09 -3.77
CA GLY A 52 -13.10 -11.04 -4.87
C GLY A 52 -12.24 -12.30 -4.73
N TYR A 53 -11.73 -12.56 -3.55
CA TYR A 53 -11.02 -13.79 -3.19
C TYR A 53 -11.75 -14.52 -2.06
N ASP A 54 -11.94 -15.82 -2.21
CA ASP A 54 -12.33 -16.70 -1.11
C ASP A 54 -11.06 -17.11 -0.37
N VAL A 55 -10.91 -16.61 0.84
CA VAL A 55 -9.67 -16.77 1.63
C VAL A 55 -9.94 -17.57 2.89
N SER A 56 -9.09 -18.55 3.16
CA SER A 56 -9.13 -19.35 4.39
C SER A 56 -7.72 -19.57 4.96
N GLY A 57 -7.65 -20.03 6.20
CA GLY A 57 -6.41 -20.09 6.96
C GLY A 57 -6.21 -18.87 7.86
N SER A 58 -5.08 -18.81 8.54
CA SER A 58 -4.76 -17.70 9.46
C SER A 58 -3.96 -16.62 8.75
N LEU A 59 -4.41 -15.38 8.86
CA LEU A 59 -3.77 -14.19 8.31
C LEU A 59 -3.74 -13.10 9.40
N LYS A 60 -2.58 -12.90 10.04
CA LYS A 60 -2.44 -11.95 11.15
C LYS A 60 -1.40 -10.88 10.87
N TYR A 61 -1.72 -9.64 11.24
CA TYR A 61 -0.80 -8.52 11.26
C TYR A 61 -0.82 -7.88 12.65
N GLU A 62 0.36 -7.79 13.28
CA GLU A 62 0.51 -7.31 14.66
C GLU A 62 -0.43 -8.04 15.66
N GLY A 63 -0.59 -9.35 15.48
CA GLY A 63 -1.45 -10.19 16.31
C GLY A 63 -2.94 -10.10 16.00
N LYS A 64 -3.39 -9.16 15.15
CA LYS A 64 -4.79 -8.99 14.76
C LYS A 64 -5.12 -9.76 13.49
N ASN A 65 -6.31 -10.33 13.43
CA ASN A 65 -6.81 -11.03 12.24
C ASN A 65 -7.10 -10.04 11.11
N LEU A 66 -6.35 -10.12 9.99
CA LEU A 66 -6.56 -9.21 8.86
C LEU A 66 -7.89 -9.43 8.12
N HIS A 67 -8.51 -10.61 8.24
CA HIS A 67 -9.84 -10.82 7.63
C HIS A 67 -10.91 -9.88 8.20
N GLU A 68 -10.74 -9.44 9.45
CA GLU A 68 -11.69 -8.58 10.17
C GLU A 68 -11.35 -7.08 10.02
N ILE A 69 -10.20 -6.75 9.43
CA ILE A 69 -9.74 -5.37 9.32
C ILE A 69 -10.10 -4.81 7.94
N PRO A 70 -10.93 -3.73 7.87
CA PRO A 70 -11.24 -3.03 6.63
C PRO A 70 -9.99 -2.49 5.92
N ILE A 71 -10.10 -2.26 4.60
CA ILE A 71 -8.97 -1.80 3.76
C ILE A 71 -8.38 -0.49 4.30
N GLU A 72 -9.23 0.44 4.69
CA GLU A 72 -8.83 1.76 5.22
C GLU A 72 -8.02 1.62 6.51
N GLU A 73 -8.44 0.73 7.39
CA GLU A 73 -7.72 0.48 8.64
C GLU A 73 -6.39 -0.24 8.39
N ARG A 74 -6.30 -1.12 7.39
CA ARG A 74 -5.03 -1.75 6.99
C ARG A 74 -4.03 -0.69 6.53
N ALA A 75 -4.47 0.25 5.70
CA ALA A 75 -3.64 1.37 5.25
C ALA A 75 -3.19 2.25 6.42
N GLN A 76 -4.09 2.57 7.36
CA GLN A 76 -3.77 3.33 8.58
C GLN A 76 -2.78 2.61 9.49
N LYS A 77 -2.75 1.28 9.47
CA LYS A 77 -1.77 0.45 10.19
C LYS A 77 -0.42 0.32 9.46
N GLY A 78 -0.28 0.94 8.29
CA GLY A 78 0.95 0.96 7.53
C GLY A 78 1.10 -0.17 6.50
N ILE A 79 0.03 -0.91 6.19
CA ILE A 79 0.06 -1.85 5.07
C ILE A 79 -0.07 -1.06 3.78
N PHE A 80 1.01 -0.98 3.02
CA PHE A 80 1.08 -0.27 1.76
C PHE A 80 1.33 -1.25 0.61
N LEU A 81 0.54 -1.14 -0.46
CA LEU A 81 0.72 -1.91 -1.69
C LEU A 81 1.21 -0.99 -2.82
N ALA A 82 2.45 -1.22 -3.27
CA ALA A 82 2.96 -0.59 -4.47
C ALA A 82 2.42 -1.31 -5.71
N PHE A 83 1.64 -0.61 -6.53
CA PHE A 83 1.03 -1.19 -7.73
C PHE A 83 2.06 -1.40 -8.84
N GLN A 84 1.90 -2.48 -9.60
CA GLN A 84 2.69 -2.68 -10.82
C GLN A 84 2.48 -1.52 -11.82
N TYR A 85 1.24 -1.07 -11.95
CA TYR A 85 0.83 0.10 -12.72
C TYR A 85 0.06 1.06 -11.80
N PRO A 86 0.72 2.12 -11.28
CA PRO A 86 0.06 3.09 -10.43
C PRO A 86 -1.11 3.76 -11.15
N LEU A 87 -2.26 3.82 -10.47
CA LEU A 87 -3.49 4.37 -11.03
C LEU A 87 -3.41 5.88 -11.20
N GLU A 88 -4.05 6.36 -12.25
CA GLU A 88 -4.34 7.79 -12.44
C GLU A 88 -5.65 8.13 -11.74
N ILE A 89 -5.67 9.23 -10.99
CA ILE A 89 -6.89 9.72 -10.34
C ILE A 89 -7.18 11.14 -10.84
N PRO A 90 -7.93 11.27 -11.94
CA PRO A 90 -8.32 12.56 -12.47
C PRO A 90 -9.11 13.39 -11.46
N GLY A 91 -8.86 14.68 -11.41
CA GLY A 91 -9.53 15.60 -10.48
C GLY A 91 -8.95 15.63 -9.08
N VAL A 92 -8.07 14.70 -8.69
CA VAL A 92 -7.42 14.67 -7.39
C VAL A 92 -5.99 15.19 -7.49
N ASN A 93 -5.72 16.34 -6.88
CA ASN A 93 -4.37 16.92 -6.83
C ASN A 93 -3.45 16.08 -5.94
N THR A 94 -2.19 15.84 -6.38
CA THR A 94 -1.21 15.02 -5.66
C THR A 94 -0.97 15.50 -4.23
N THR A 95 -0.81 16.80 -4.01
CA THR A 95 -0.61 17.37 -2.66
C THR A 95 -1.83 17.13 -1.76
N ASN A 96 -3.05 17.31 -2.29
CA ASN A 96 -4.27 17.06 -1.52
C ASN A 96 -4.44 15.59 -1.16
N PHE A 97 -4.10 14.70 -2.08
CA PHE A 97 -4.08 13.26 -1.84
C PHE A 97 -3.13 12.91 -0.69
N LEU A 98 -1.87 13.37 -0.78
CA LEU A 98 -0.85 13.12 0.26
C LEU A 98 -1.27 13.71 1.61
N LYS A 99 -1.85 14.92 1.63
CA LYS A 99 -2.36 15.57 2.85
C LYS A 99 -3.44 14.72 3.53
N THR A 100 -4.44 14.31 2.76
CA THR A 100 -5.55 13.53 3.29
C THR A 100 -5.09 12.17 3.81
N SER A 101 -4.23 11.48 3.05
CA SER A 101 -3.70 10.16 3.42
C SER A 101 -2.86 10.24 4.70
N LEU A 102 -1.90 11.18 4.75
CA LEU A 102 -1.02 11.32 5.92
C LEU A 102 -1.79 11.70 7.18
N ASN A 103 -2.71 12.67 7.08
CA ASN A 103 -3.49 13.09 8.24
C ASN A 103 -4.47 12.00 8.71
N SER A 104 -4.99 11.16 7.80
CA SER A 104 -5.78 9.99 8.17
C SER A 104 -4.95 8.98 8.99
N ILE A 105 -3.71 8.70 8.57
CA ILE A 105 -2.80 7.82 9.30
C ILE A 105 -2.44 8.40 10.66
N ARG A 106 -2.09 9.69 10.72
CA ARG A 106 -1.75 10.38 11.98
C ARG A 106 -2.91 10.36 12.98
N LYS A 107 -4.12 10.66 12.50
CA LYS A 107 -5.35 10.59 13.30
C LYS A 107 -5.60 9.19 13.87
N ALA A 108 -5.40 8.15 13.06
CA ALA A 108 -5.53 6.76 13.52
C ALA A 108 -4.50 6.37 14.59
N LYS A 109 -3.32 7.02 14.59
CA LYS A 109 -2.28 6.87 15.61
C LYS A 109 -2.47 7.78 16.83
N GLY A 110 -3.52 8.61 16.88
CA GLY A 110 -3.75 9.58 17.95
C GLY A 110 -2.83 10.82 17.89
N GLU A 111 -2.18 11.03 16.75
CA GLU A 111 -1.30 12.18 16.51
C GLU A 111 -2.12 13.38 16.00
N LYS A 112 -1.62 14.61 16.26
CA LYS A 112 -2.22 15.82 15.69
C LYS A 112 -2.03 15.86 14.17
N GLU A 113 -3.04 16.31 13.46
CA GLU A 113 -2.95 16.59 12.04
C GLU A 113 -1.88 17.65 11.76
N LEU A 114 -1.17 17.49 10.64
CA LEU A 114 -0.26 18.53 10.17
C LEU A 114 -1.05 19.66 9.51
N ASP A 115 -0.71 20.89 9.87
CA ASP A 115 -1.19 22.05 9.13
C ASP A 115 -0.61 22.08 7.70
N THR A 116 -1.20 22.90 6.85
CA THR A 116 -0.86 22.96 5.43
C THR A 116 0.60 23.37 5.18
N LEU A 117 1.17 24.27 6.00
CA LEU A 117 2.54 24.75 5.80
C LEU A 117 3.56 23.67 6.16
N ASN A 118 3.42 23.03 7.31
CA ASN A 118 4.29 21.96 7.75
C ASN A 118 4.20 20.75 6.83
N LEU A 119 3.00 20.42 6.36
CA LEU A 119 2.79 19.36 5.38
C LEU A 119 3.51 19.65 4.06
N LEU A 120 3.35 20.85 3.49
CA LEU A 120 4.01 21.21 2.23
C LEU A 120 5.52 21.17 2.35
N LYS A 121 6.07 21.61 3.49
CA LYS A 121 7.50 21.53 3.76
C LYS A 121 7.97 20.08 3.76
N LEU A 122 7.27 19.19 4.46
CA LEU A 122 7.59 17.76 4.51
C LEU A 122 7.52 17.13 3.13
N ILE A 123 6.44 17.37 2.37
CA ILE A 123 6.28 16.80 1.02
C ILE A 123 7.41 17.26 0.09
N LYS A 124 7.78 18.54 0.11
CA LYS A 124 8.88 19.07 -0.70
C LYS A 124 10.23 18.47 -0.32
N GLU A 125 10.51 18.32 0.96
CA GLU A 125 11.71 17.65 1.45
C GLU A 125 11.80 16.21 0.92
N LYS A 126 10.73 15.43 1.08
CA LYS A 126 10.68 14.04 0.60
C LYS A 126 10.70 13.93 -0.93
N ALA A 127 10.08 14.86 -1.64
CA ALA A 127 10.14 14.92 -3.10
C ALA A 127 11.58 15.21 -3.58
N SER A 128 12.28 16.13 -2.92
CA SER A 128 13.69 16.46 -3.22
C SER A 128 14.61 15.25 -3.02
N GLU A 129 14.45 14.48 -1.94
CA GLU A 129 15.20 13.23 -1.71
C GLU A 129 15.06 12.22 -2.88
N LEU A 130 13.93 12.23 -3.56
CA LEU A 130 13.61 11.33 -4.67
C LEU A 130 13.90 11.93 -6.06
N ASN A 131 14.44 13.15 -6.12
CA ASN A 131 14.60 13.91 -7.36
C ASN A 131 13.26 13.99 -8.15
N ILE A 132 12.19 14.37 -7.45
CA ILE A 132 10.88 14.65 -8.03
C ILE A 132 10.76 16.17 -8.18
N ASP A 133 10.48 16.63 -9.42
CA ASP A 133 10.23 18.04 -9.71
C ASP A 133 8.93 18.50 -9.01
N GLU A 134 8.99 19.60 -8.28
CA GLU A 134 7.85 20.16 -7.52
C GLU A 134 6.61 20.40 -8.38
N LYS A 135 6.75 20.61 -9.69
CA LYS A 135 5.61 20.75 -10.60
C LYS A 135 4.67 19.54 -10.61
N PHE A 136 5.17 18.34 -10.28
CA PHE A 136 4.33 17.14 -10.18
C PHE A 136 3.43 17.15 -8.96
N LEU A 137 3.82 17.85 -7.89
CA LEU A 137 3.03 17.96 -6.66
C LEU A 137 1.74 18.77 -6.87
N SER A 138 1.73 19.70 -7.79
CA SER A 138 0.55 20.51 -8.14
C SER A 138 -0.36 19.87 -9.20
N ARG A 139 0.07 18.77 -9.84
CA ARG A 139 -0.70 18.06 -10.86
C ARG A 139 -1.66 17.06 -10.25
N GLN A 140 -2.59 16.60 -11.06
CA GLN A 140 -3.48 15.48 -10.70
C GLN A 140 -2.67 14.19 -10.53
N LEU A 141 -3.07 13.37 -9.56
CA LEU A 141 -2.33 12.19 -9.15
C LEU A 141 -2.09 11.24 -10.32
N ASN A 142 -0.82 11.08 -10.68
CA ASN A 142 -0.32 10.23 -11.75
C ASN A 142 -0.82 10.54 -13.17
N VAL A 143 -1.67 11.55 -13.38
CA VAL A 143 -2.24 11.85 -14.70
C VAL A 143 -1.17 12.42 -15.63
N GLY A 144 -0.92 11.68 -16.73
CA GLY A 144 0.09 12.03 -17.72
C GLY A 144 1.53 11.95 -17.22
N PHE A 145 1.78 11.21 -16.14
CA PHE A 145 3.13 10.89 -15.69
C PHE A 145 3.69 9.73 -16.53
N SER A 146 4.98 9.76 -16.83
CA SER A 146 5.69 8.61 -17.35
C SER A 146 5.72 7.45 -16.34
N GLY A 147 6.03 6.24 -16.77
CA GLY A 147 6.13 5.10 -15.87
C GLY A 147 7.13 5.30 -14.73
N GLY A 148 8.26 5.94 -14.99
CA GLY A 148 9.28 6.26 -13.99
C GLY A 148 8.79 7.31 -12.98
N GLU A 149 8.09 8.35 -13.44
CA GLU A 149 7.51 9.38 -12.58
C GLU A 149 6.39 8.82 -11.69
N LYS A 150 5.53 7.93 -12.23
CA LYS A 150 4.53 7.22 -11.44
C LYS A 150 5.17 6.39 -10.33
N LYS A 151 6.27 5.69 -10.63
CA LYS A 151 6.99 4.90 -9.61
C LYS A 151 7.65 5.77 -8.55
N LYS A 152 8.28 6.89 -8.93
CA LYS A 152 8.81 7.84 -7.97
C LYS A 152 7.71 8.42 -7.07
N ASN A 153 6.55 8.76 -7.65
CA ASN A 153 5.42 9.27 -6.88
C ASN A 153 4.85 8.22 -5.90
N GLU A 154 4.85 6.93 -6.29
CA GLU A 154 4.47 5.83 -5.40
C GLU A 154 5.46 5.66 -4.24
N ILE A 155 6.77 5.78 -4.51
CA ILE A 155 7.79 5.78 -3.45
C ILE A 155 7.63 6.98 -2.51
N LEU A 156 7.26 8.16 -3.05
CA LEU A 156 6.97 9.34 -2.22
C LEU A 156 5.83 9.08 -1.23
N GLN A 157 4.81 8.31 -1.64
CA GLN A 157 3.70 7.94 -0.76
C GLN A 157 4.10 6.98 0.38
N MET A 158 5.22 6.27 0.24
CA MET A 158 5.74 5.37 1.29
C MET A 158 6.61 6.09 2.32
N LYS A 159 7.12 7.27 2.00
CA LYS A 159 8.06 8.07 2.82
C LYS A 159 7.36 8.93 3.88
#